data_ac511a5a972503ad0f3e813b0935c09c
#
_entry.id   ac511a5a972503ad0f3e813b0935c09c
#
_cell.length_a   1.000
_cell.length_b   1.000
_cell.length_c   1.000
_cell.angle_alpha   90.00
_cell.angle_beta   90.00
_cell.angle_gamma   90.00
#
_symmetry.space_group_name_H-M   'P 1'
#
loop_
_entity.id
_entity.type
_entity.pdbx_description
1 polymer ?
#
loop_
_entity_poly.entity_id
_entity_poly.type
_entity_poly.pdbx_seq_one_letter_code
_entity_poly.pdbx_strand_id
1 'polypeptide(L)'
;LSKVNVSMSKSKSAFFCQNCGHEAPKWLGKCPGCKEWNTLIEERTEKTPKHVVSFSKSSSAQQAVLIQEVQKSEESRIPLQDFELNRVLGGGIVPGSINLLGGDPGIGKSTLLLQMAIKEHLKVLYVSGEESEQQIRMRAERLGLDNPHCYLLTETNLQQVLIQAEQIQPQLLIIDSIQTLYTESVESSPGSVVQVRECTANLLRFAKQTDIPIFLIGHITKDGTIAGPKVLEHMVDSVLQFEGDRHHIYRLLRSIKNRFGSTNELGIYSMQGNGLLPVANPSEVLVSIGSEALSGVAVASMVDGIRPLLIEVQALVSSAAYGTPQRSSTGFDVKRLNMLLAVLEKRCGFRLAAKDVFLNIAGGIKVDDPAIDLAVAMAILSSNADLAID
;
A
#
# COMPACT_ATOMS: atom_id res chain seq x y z
N LEU A 1 50.70 -2.20 39.17
CA LEU A 1 49.44 -1.45 39.10
C LEU A 1 49.40 -0.70 37.75
N SER A 2 48.98 -1.39 36.68
CA SER A 2 48.80 -0.81 35.34
C SER A 2 47.41 -0.20 35.24
N LYS A 3 47.38 1.13 35.03
CA LYS A 3 46.15 1.86 34.75
C LYS A 3 45.62 1.49 33.34
N VAL A 4 44.48 0.83 33.27
CA VAL A 4 43.74 0.65 32.04
C VAL A 4 43.05 1.99 31.72
N ASN A 5 43.53 2.69 30.69
CA ASN A 5 42.88 3.86 30.14
C ASN A 5 41.68 3.38 29.31
N VAL A 6 40.48 3.49 29.87
CA VAL A 6 39.24 3.34 29.10
C VAL A 6 39.01 4.64 28.32
N SER A 7 39.30 4.63 27.06
CA SER A 7 38.94 5.70 26.12
C SER A 7 37.43 5.72 25.94
N MET A 8 36.73 6.63 26.58
CA MET A 8 35.31 6.92 26.29
C MET A 8 35.20 7.50 24.87
N SER A 9 34.66 6.73 23.94
CA SER A 9 34.28 7.26 22.63
C SER A 9 33.11 8.24 22.80
N LYS A 10 33.29 9.47 22.32
CA LYS A 10 32.21 10.48 22.32
C LYS A 10 31.13 10.06 21.35
N SER A 11 29.96 9.65 21.86
CA SER A 11 28.75 9.48 21.07
C SER A 11 28.38 10.80 20.40
N LYS A 12 28.18 10.82 19.09
CA LYS A 12 27.63 11.98 18.39
C LYS A 12 26.12 11.80 18.29
N SER A 13 25.36 12.75 18.84
CA SER A 13 23.93 12.83 18.59
C SER A 13 23.66 13.55 17.27
N ALA A 14 22.70 13.07 16.51
CA ALA A 14 22.17 13.74 15.33
C ALA A 14 20.64 13.80 15.41
N PHE A 15 20.04 14.75 14.71
CA PHE A 15 18.59 14.94 14.70
C PHE A 15 18.02 14.40 13.40
N PHE A 16 17.04 13.49 13.50
CA PHE A 16 16.40 12.88 12.35
C PHE A 16 14.93 13.30 12.26
N CYS A 17 14.50 13.67 11.07
CA CYS A 17 13.11 13.99 10.81
C CYS A 17 12.26 12.72 10.79
N GLN A 18 11.25 12.62 11.65
CA GLN A 18 10.33 11.49 11.71
C GLN A 18 9.52 11.28 10.42
N ASN A 19 9.33 12.35 9.65
CA ASN A 19 8.51 12.32 8.44
C ASN A 19 9.31 11.96 7.17
N CYS A 20 10.51 12.52 6.99
CA CYS A 20 11.28 12.31 5.75
C CYS A 20 12.68 11.72 5.95
N GLY A 21 13.10 11.45 7.20
CA GLY A 21 14.42 10.90 7.52
C GLY A 21 15.59 11.86 7.30
N HIS A 22 15.35 13.16 7.07
CA HIS A 22 16.41 14.14 6.90
C HIS A 22 17.26 14.25 8.17
N GLU A 23 18.58 14.10 8.03
CA GLU A 23 19.54 14.23 9.12
C GLU A 23 20.01 15.69 9.26
N ALA A 24 19.96 16.20 10.47
CA ALA A 24 20.48 17.52 10.81
C ALA A 24 21.45 17.44 12.00
N PRO A 25 22.54 18.21 12.01
CA PRO A 25 23.53 18.19 13.11
C PRO A 25 23.01 18.85 14.40
N LYS A 26 21.88 19.54 14.34
CA LYS A 26 21.20 20.21 15.45
C LYS A 26 19.69 20.20 15.23
N TRP A 27 18.94 20.36 16.32
CA TRP A 27 17.51 20.53 16.24
C TRP A 27 17.12 21.79 15.45
N LEU A 28 16.19 21.64 14.53
CA LEU A 28 15.61 22.72 13.73
C LEU A 28 14.09 22.65 13.90
N GLY A 29 13.43 23.77 14.17
CA GLY A 29 11.97 23.82 14.31
C GLY A 29 11.22 23.39 13.06
N LYS A 30 11.84 23.57 11.88
CA LYS A 30 11.29 23.18 10.57
C LYS A 30 12.29 22.29 9.85
N CYS A 31 11.84 21.14 9.36
CA CYS A 31 12.67 20.21 8.60
C CYS A 31 13.07 20.81 7.23
N PRO A 32 14.37 20.87 6.87
CA PRO A 32 14.77 21.35 5.54
C PRO A 32 14.33 20.44 4.39
N GLY A 33 14.14 19.15 4.65
CA GLY A 33 13.74 18.16 3.64
C GLY A 33 12.25 18.23 3.27
N CYS A 34 11.36 17.99 4.24
CA CYS A 34 9.91 17.96 4.02
C CYS A 34 9.18 19.26 4.38
N LYS A 35 9.86 20.23 4.98
CA LYS A 35 9.32 21.53 5.43
C LYS A 35 8.26 21.45 6.55
N GLU A 36 8.09 20.30 7.17
CA GLU A 36 7.20 20.10 8.32
C GLU A 36 7.82 20.64 9.60
N TRP A 37 6.95 21.09 10.54
CA TRP A 37 7.36 21.65 11.82
C TRP A 37 7.43 20.58 12.91
N ASN A 38 8.41 20.72 13.84
CA ASN A 38 8.57 19.88 15.03
C ASN A 38 8.70 18.37 14.76
N THR A 39 9.29 17.99 13.62
CA THR A 39 9.48 16.58 13.21
C THR A 39 10.88 16.04 13.49
N LEU A 40 11.81 16.87 13.98
CA LEU A 40 13.19 16.46 14.25
C LEU A 40 13.32 15.97 15.70
N ILE A 41 13.76 14.71 15.85
CA ILE A 41 14.08 14.09 17.15
C ILE A 41 15.57 13.78 17.24
N GLU A 42 16.11 13.87 18.45
CA GLU A 42 17.50 13.54 18.71
C GLU A 42 17.67 12.02 18.80
N GLU A 43 18.56 11.46 17.99
CA GLU A 43 18.98 10.05 18.06
C GLU A 43 20.51 9.99 18.24
N ARG A 44 20.97 9.08 19.11
CA ARG A 44 22.40 8.86 19.33
C ARG A 44 22.94 7.95 18.24
N THR A 45 23.95 8.42 17.51
CA THR A 45 24.66 7.62 16.52
C THR A 45 26.05 7.25 17.08
N GLU A 46 26.26 6.01 17.48
CA GLU A 46 27.61 5.49 17.69
C GLU A 46 28.18 4.94 16.38
N LYS A 47 29.42 5.26 16.12
CA LYS A 47 30.19 4.60 15.07
C LYS A 47 30.67 3.26 15.59
N THR A 48 29.83 2.24 15.64
CA THR A 48 30.28 0.87 15.82
C THR A 48 31.09 0.44 14.59
N PRO A 49 32.19 -0.30 14.77
CA PRO A 49 32.90 -0.87 13.63
C PRO A 49 31.93 -1.75 12.86
N LYS A 50 31.81 -1.49 11.57
CA LYS A 50 30.95 -2.23 10.66
C LYS A 50 31.28 -3.72 10.74
N HIS A 51 30.60 -4.49 11.59
CA HIS A 51 30.44 -5.91 11.36
C HIS A 51 29.53 -6.04 10.12
N VAL A 52 30.18 -5.91 8.96
CA VAL A 52 29.57 -6.35 7.72
C VAL A 52 29.42 -7.85 7.89
N VAL A 53 28.20 -8.35 8.01
CA VAL A 53 27.92 -9.75 7.78
C VAL A 53 28.40 -10.00 6.36
N SER A 54 29.58 -10.60 6.23
CA SER A 54 30.12 -11.00 4.94
C SER A 54 29.34 -12.23 4.51
N PHE A 55 28.29 -12.02 3.74
CA PHE A 55 27.68 -13.11 2.99
C PHE A 55 28.77 -13.70 2.11
N SER A 56 29.14 -14.93 2.39
CA SER A 56 30.26 -15.62 1.76
C SER A 56 29.90 -16.14 0.36
N LYS A 57 29.59 -15.23 -0.55
CA LYS A 57 29.93 -15.43 -1.96
C LYS A 57 31.06 -14.44 -2.24
N SER A 58 32.22 -14.96 -2.62
CA SER A 58 33.40 -14.19 -3.00
C SER A 58 32.98 -12.98 -3.81
N SER A 59 33.21 -11.79 -3.24
CA SER A 59 33.05 -10.53 -3.97
C SER A 59 34.16 -10.48 -5.04
N SER A 60 33.98 -11.19 -6.14
CA SER A 60 34.58 -10.77 -7.38
C SER A 60 34.06 -9.37 -7.64
N ALA A 61 34.93 -8.38 -7.61
CA ALA A 61 34.55 -7.01 -7.94
C ALA A 61 33.80 -7.08 -9.26
N GLN A 62 32.50 -6.69 -9.23
CA GLN A 62 31.69 -6.68 -10.44
C GLN A 62 32.36 -5.73 -11.43
N GLN A 63 32.84 -6.29 -12.53
CA GLN A 63 33.41 -5.47 -13.61
C GLN A 63 32.26 -4.83 -14.40
N ALA A 64 32.48 -3.60 -14.82
CA ALA A 64 31.55 -2.95 -15.73
C ALA A 64 31.46 -3.76 -17.03
N VAL A 65 30.23 -4.04 -17.47
CA VAL A 65 29.95 -4.74 -18.73
C VAL A 65 29.20 -3.81 -19.68
N LEU A 66 29.41 -3.99 -20.98
CA LEU A 66 28.63 -3.24 -21.97
C LEU A 66 27.17 -3.66 -21.90
N ILE A 67 26.25 -2.68 -21.96
CA ILE A 67 24.80 -2.96 -21.87
C ILE A 67 24.33 -3.92 -22.97
N GLN A 68 25.00 -3.94 -24.12
CA GLN A 68 24.73 -4.85 -25.24
C GLN A 68 25.14 -6.30 -24.96
N GLU A 69 26.09 -6.50 -24.03
CA GLU A 69 26.59 -7.82 -23.63
C GLU A 69 25.76 -8.43 -22.49
N VAL A 70 24.92 -7.60 -21.85
CA VAL A 70 23.94 -8.10 -20.87
C VAL A 70 22.90 -8.92 -21.63
N GLN A 71 22.97 -10.24 -21.47
CA GLN A 71 21.95 -11.11 -22.04
C GLN A 71 20.58 -10.65 -21.53
N LYS A 72 19.65 -10.40 -22.44
CA LYS A 72 18.24 -10.28 -22.07
C LYS A 72 17.81 -11.64 -21.51
N SER A 73 17.93 -11.83 -20.20
CA SER A 73 17.05 -12.81 -19.56
C SER A 73 15.63 -12.25 -19.75
N GLU A 74 14.75 -12.99 -20.38
CA GLU A 74 13.32 -12.75 -20.16
C GLU A 74 13.19 -12.67 -18.65
N GLU A 75 12.69 -11.53 -18.14
CA GLU A 75 12.48 -11.39 -16.70
C GLU A 75 11.55 -12.52 -16.28
N SER A 76 12.13 -13.61 -15.77
CA SER A 76 11.36 -14.76 -15.33
C SER A 76 10.59 -14.34 -14.09
N ARG A 77 9.35 -13.90 -14.31
CA ARG A 77 8.45 -13.56 -13.21
C ARG A 77 7.92 -14.84 -12.60
N ILE A 78 7.76 -14.83 -11.30
CA ILE A 78 7.08 -15.90 -10.57
C ILE A 78 5.59 -15.55 -10.60
N PRO A 79 4.78 -16.26 -11.42
CA PRO A 79 3.35 -16.02 -11.48
C PRO A 79 2.69 -16.51 -10.18
N LEU A 80 1.71 -15.78 -9.70
CA LEU A 80 0.91 -16.14 -8.52
C LEU A 80 -0.44 -16.72 -8.97
N GLN A 81 -1.10 -17.49 -8.10
CA GLN A 81 -2.48 -17.92 -8.33
C GLN A 81 -3.46 -16.73 -8.24
N ASP A 82 -3.11 -15.72 -7.46
CA ASP A 82 -3.89 -14.49 -7.34
C ASP A 82 -3.70 -13.59 -8.57
N PHE A 83 -4.69 -13.58 -9.46
CA PHE A 83 -4.64 -12.83 -10.72
C PHE A 83 -4.72 -11.30 -10.51
N GLU A 84 -5.37 -10.82 -9.44
CA GLU A 84 -5.41 -9.38 -9.13
C GLU A 84 -4.05 -8.89 -8.61
N LEU A 85 -3.38 -9.69 -7.78
CA LEU A 85 -2.03 -9.39 -7.33
C LEU A 85 -1.02 -9.45 -8.50
N ASN A 86 -1.13 -10.46 -9.37
CA ASN A 86 -0.32 -10.53 -10.59
C ASN A 86 -0.49 -9.27 -11.46
N ARG A 87 -1.73 -8.83 -11.65
CA ARG A 87 -2.04 -7.62 -12.42
C ARG A 87 -1.29 -6.41 -11.85
N VAL A 88 -1.43 -6.15 -10.55
CA VAL A 88 -0.83 -4.98 -9.89
C VAL A 88 0.70 -5.05 -9.88
N LEU A 89 1.27 -6.25 -9.83
CA LEU A 89 2.71 -6.48 -9.95
C LEU A 89 3.23 -6.39 -11.39
N GLY A 90 2.34 -6.35 -12.39
CA GLY A 90 2.70 -6.34 -13.81
C GLY A 90 3.03 -7.72 -14.39
N GLY A 91 2.36 -8.77 -13.88
CA GLY A 91 2.45 -10.15 -14.38
C GLY A 91 3.17 -11.14 -13.46
N GLY A 92 3.44 -10.77 -12.20
CA GLY A 92 4.05 -11.66 -11.21
C GLY A 92 5.22 -11.03 -10.45
N ILE A 93 5.80 -11.77 -9.52
CA ILE A 93 6.90 -11.33 -8.68
C ILE A 93 8.22 -11.42 -9.47
N VAL A 94 9.00 -10.35 -9.44
CA VAL A 94 10.34 -10.34 -10.04
C VAL A 94 11.37 -10.87 -9.01
N PRO A 95 12.23 -11.86 -9.36
CA PRO A 95 13.28 -12.34 -8.48
C PRO A 95 14.18 -11.21 -8.00
N GLY A 96 14.61 -11.25 -6.73
CA GLY A 96 15.45 -10.22 -6.13
C GLY A 96 14.79 -8.85 -5.97
N SER A 97 13.47 -8.74 -6.17
CA SER A 97 12.72 -7.49 -5.95
C SER A 97 12.33 -7.29 -4.49
N ILE A 98 12.20 -6.02 -4.09
CA ILE A 98 11.56 -5.65 -2.82
C ILE A 98 10.26 -4.93 -3.11
N ASN A 99 9.17 -5.44 -2.55
CA ASN A 99 7.82 -4.97 -2.72
C ASN A 99 7.26 -4.50 -1.37
N LEU A 100 6.84 -3.26 -1.26
CA LEU A 100 6.23 -2.70 -0.05
C LEU A 100 4.70 -2.69 -0.21
N LEU A 101 4.01 -3.32 0.75
CA LEU A 101 2.56 -3.25 0.87
C LEU A 101 2.19 -2.30 2.01
N GLY A 102 1.69 -1.12 1.66
CA GLY A 102 1.18 -0.11 2.58
C GLY A 102 -0.34 -0.12 2.70
N GLY A 103 -0.88 0.53 3.74
CA GLY A 103 -2.31 0.68 3.94
C GLY A 103 -2.66 0.86 5.41
N ASP A 104 -3.92 1.26 5.70
CA ASP A 104 -4.39 1.48 7.05
C ASP A 104 -4.30 0.21 7.94
N PRO A 105 -4.13 0.37 9.26
CA PRO A 105 -4.22 -0.75 10.18
C PRO A 105 -5.57 -1.45 10.08
N GLY A 106 -5.55 -2.80 10.00
CA GLY A 106 -6.76 -3.61 9.89
C GLY A 106 -7.42 -3.65 8.50
N ILE A 107 -6.81 -3.06 7.45
CA ILE A 107 -7.35 -3.08 6.08
C ILE A 107 -7.27 -4.47 5.42
N GLY A 108 -6.36 -5.36 5.88
CA GLY A 108 -6.19 -6.71 5.36
C GLY A 108 -4.81 -7.01 4.77
N LYS A 109 -3.78 -6.17 4.98
CA LYS A 109 -2.42 -6.39 4.45
C LYS A 109 -1.83 -7.75 4.84
N SER A 110 -1.77 -8.02 6.14
CA SER A 110 -1.28 -9.30 6.68
C SER A 110 -2.13 -10.49 6.21
N THR A 111 -3.44 -10.28 6.02
CA THR A 111 -4.33 -11.31 5.50
C THR A 111 -3.99 -11.65 4.04
N LEU A 112 -3.79 -10.63 3.18
CA LEU A 112 -3.44 -10.83 1.77
C LEU A 112 -2.12 -11.60 1.62
N LEU A 113 -1.06 -11.15 2.33
CA LEU A 113 0.25 -11.77 2.19
C LEU A 113 0.33 -13.15 2.86
N LEU A 114 -0.37 -13.37 3.99
CA LEU A 114 -0.47 -14.70 4.57
C LEU A 114 -1.25 -15.64 3.65
N GLN A 115 -2.36 -15.16 3.05
CA GLN A 115 -3.14 -15.94 2.10
C GLN A 115 -2.30 -16.32 0.86
N MET A 116 -1.50 -15.39 0.34
CA MET A 116 -0.53 -15.68 -0.70
C MET A 116 0.49 -16.75 -0.23
N ALA A 117 1.08 -16.59 0.96
CA ALA A 117 2.07 -17.53 1.49
C ALA A 117 1.56 -18.97 1.62
N ILE A 118 0.28 -19.13 1.97
CA ILE A 118 -0.31 -20.46 2.21
C ILE A 118 -1.01 -21.09 1.00
N LYS A 119 -1.29 -20.30 -0.04
CA LYS A 119 -1.95 -20.80 -1.26
C LYS A 119 -0.99 -21.05 -2.41
N GLU A 120 0.13 -20.34 -2.45
CA GLU A 120 1.13 -20.53 -3.49
C GLU A 120 1.98 -21.79 -3.22
N HIS A 121 2.34 -22.51 -4.27
CA HIS A 121 3.23 -23.68 -4.18
C HIS A 121 4.71 -23.29 -4.11
N LEU A 122 4.99 -22.18 -3.43
CA LEU A 122 6.33 -21.65 -3.23
C LEU A 122 6.84 -22.04 -1.84
N LYS A 123 8.16 -22.15 -1.72
CA LYS A 123 8.82 -22.21 -0.41
C LYS A 123 8.88 -20.81 0.17
N VAL A 124 8.03 -20.53 1.16
CA VAL A 124 7.86 -19.20 1.75
C VAL A 124 8.42 -19.18 3.16
N LEU A 125 9.15 -18.12 3.51
CA LEU A 125 9.46 -17.76 4.88
C LEU A 125 8.63 -16.54 5.26
N TYR A 126 7.67 -16.73 6.16
CA TYR A 126 6.84 -15.67 6.73
C TYR A 126 7.38 -15.28 8.09
N VAL A 127 7.86 -14.04 8.20
CA VAL A 127 8.42 -13.47 9.43
C VAL A 127 7.42 -12.51 10.04
N SER A 128 7.07 -12.73 11.31
CA SER A 128 6.20 -11.84 12.07
C SER A 128 6.90 -11.29 13.30
N GLY A 129 6.80 -9.98 13.48
CA GLY A 129 7.24 -9.30 14.70
C GLY A 129 6.09 -8.81 15.58
N GLU A 130 4.83 -9.01 15.17
CA GLU A 130 3.65 -8.51 15.87
C GLU A 130 2.78 -9.62 16.48
N GLU A 131 2.70 -10.77 15.82
CA GLU A 131 1.81 -11.87 16.19
C GLU A 131 2.60 -13.12 16.58
N SER A 132 2.06 -13.88 17.52
CA SER A 132 2.61 -15.17 17.90
C SER A 132 2.34 -16.25 16.84
N GLU A 133 3.15 -17.30 16.82
CA GLU A 133 2.96 -18.45 15.92
C GLU A 133 1.55 -19.03 15.99
N GLN A 134 0.98 -19.11 17.18
CA GLN A 134 -0.39 -19.64 17.39
C GLN A 134 -1.44 -18.74 16.75
N GLN A 135 -1.31 -17.42 16.85
CA GLN A 135 -2.26 -16.47 16.26
C GLN A 135 -2.21 -16.55 14.72
N ILE A 136 -1.00 -16.62 14.16
CA ILE A 136 -0.83 -16.77 12.71
C ILE A 136 -1.36 -18.12 12.24
N ARG A 137 -1.10 -19.21 12.97
CA ARG A 137 -1.62 -20.54 12.67
C ARG A 137 -3.15 -20.58 12.63
N MET A 138 -3.82 -20.01 13.64
CA MET A 138 -5.29 -19.92 13.68
C MET A 138 -5.84 -19.13 12.48
N ARG A 139 -5.15 -18.05 12.09
CA ARG A 139 -5.52 -17.28 10.90
C ARG A 139 -5.31 -18.09 9.63
N ALA A 140 -4.18 -18.78 9.48
CA ALA A 140 -3.88 -19.62 8.33
C ALA A 140 -4.91 -20.74 8.15
N GLU A 141 -5.34 -21.39 9.25
CA GLU A 141 -6.40 -22.42 9.22
C GLU A 141 -7.74 -21.86 8.71
N ARG A 142 -8.11 -20.65 9.16
CA ARG A 142 -9.33 -19.97 8.67
C ARG A 142 -9.26 -19.63 7.19
N LEU A 143 -8.06 -19.34 6.68
CA LEU A 143 -7.80 -19.00 5.27
C LEU A 143 -7.67 -20.24 4.37
N GLY A 144 -7.70 -21.45 4.92
CA GLY A 144 -7.54 -22.70 4.20
C GLY A 144 -6.07 -23.02 3.93
N LEU A 145 -5.31 -23.29 5.02
CA LEU A 145 -3.89 -23.67 4.94
C LEU A 145 -3.68 -24.87 4.02
N ASP A 146 -2.84 -24.70 2.98
CA ASP A 146 -2.57 -25.75 1.97
C ASP A 146 -1.07 -25.89 1.64
N ASN A 147 -0.24 -24.87 1.89
CA ASN A 147 1.17 -24.93 1.54
C ASN A 147 2.03 -25.62 2.63
N PRO A 148 2.57 -26.83 2.39
CA PRO A 148 3.44 -27.53 3.33
C PRO A 148 4.85 -26.91 3.42
N HIS A 149 5.21 -26.01 2.52
CA HIS A 149 6.51 -25.34 2.45
C HIS A 149 6.46 -23.88 2.94
N CYS A 150 5.41 -23.50 3.68
CA CYS A 150 5.33 -22.20 4.34
C CYS A 150 5.94 -22.30 5.74
N TYR A 151 7.11 -21.70 5.92
CA TYR A 151 7.84 -21.60 7.19
C TYR A 151 7.42 -20.32 7.92
N LEU A 152 7.19 -20.42 9.21
CA LEU A 152 6.85 -19.30 10.07
C LEU A 152 8.01 -19.03 11.03
N LEU A 153 8.38 -17.75 11.18
CA LEU A 153 9.40 -17.28 12.11
C LEU A 153 8.88 -16.06 12.88
N THR A 154 8.84 -16.16 14.21
CA THR A 154 8.53 -15.02 15.09
C THR A 154 9.83 -14.42 15.61
N GLU A 155 10.38 -13.46 14.88
CA GLU A 155 11.66 -12.83 15.18
C GLU A 155 11.66 -11.36 14.73
N THR A 156 12.32 -10.51 15.51
CA THR A 156 12.45 -9.07 15.25
C THR A 156 13.91 -8.63 15.01
N ASN A 157 14.89 -9.48 15.35
CA ASN A 157 16.29 -9.22 15.04
C ASN A 157 16.59 -9.58 13.58
N LEU A 158 16.90 -8.57 12.77
CA LEU A 158 17.16 -8.74 11.34
C LEU A 158 18.27 -9.76 11.05
N GLN A 159 19.34 -9.80 11.84
CA GLN A 159 20.46 -10.73 11.62
C GLN A 159 19.98 -12.18 11.75
N GLN A 160 19.14 -12.48 12.74
CA GLN A 160 18.57 -13.82 12.91
C GLN A 160 17.63 -14.19 11.76
N VAL A 161 16.81 -13.23 11.30
CA VAL A 161 15.93 -13.41 10.13
C VAL A 161 16.75 -13.78 8.90
N LEU A 162 17.85 -13.07 8.62
CA LEU A 162 18.69 -13.32 7.45
C LEU A 162 19.42 -14.67 7.56
N ILE A 163 19.90 -15.07 8.74
CA ILE A 163 20.50 -16.38 8.97
C ILE A 163 19.48 -17.50 8.68
N GLN A 164 18.26 -17.38 9.15
CA GLN A 164 17.21 -18.35 8.87
C GLN A 164 16.83 -18.37 7.38
N ALA A 165 16.77 -17.22 6.73
CA ALA A 165 16.53 -17.14 5.29
C ALA A 165 17.62 -17.81 4.47
N GLU A 166 18.89 -17.67 4.85
CA GLU A 166 20.01 -18.38 4.22
C GLU A 166 19.96 -19.90 4.41
N GLN A 167 19.57 -20.37 5.59
CA GLN A 167 19.43 -21.80 5.88
C GLN A 167 18.25 -22.44 5.15
N ILE A 168 17.12 -21.76 5.16
CA ILE A 168 15.87 -22.24 4.54
C ILE A 168 15.94 -22.11 3.02
N GLN A 169 16.59 -21.07 2.49
CA GLN A 169 16.59 -20.70 1.06
C GLN A 169 15.17 -20.63 0.49
N PRO A 170 14.32 -19.73 0.99
CA PRO A 170 12.95 -19.59 0.51
C PRO A 170 12.95 -19.00 -0.91
N GLN A 171 11.86 -19.26 -1.65
CA GLN A 171 11.59 -18.63 -2.94
C GLN A 171 10.88 -17.28 -2.76
N LEU A 172 10.40 -17.00 -1.55
CA LEU A 172 9.74 -15.76 -1.18
C LEU A 172 9.93 -15.50 0.31
N LEU A 173 10.33 -14.28 0.67
CA LEU A 173 10.43 -13.80 2.05
C LEU A 173 9.34 -12.74 2.30
N ILE A 174 8.57 -12.90 3.37
CA ILE A 174 7.55 -11.93 3.79
C ILE A 174 7.89 -11.43 5.18
N ILE A 175 7.87 -10.11 5.38
CA ILE A 175 8.13 -9.43 6.65
C ILE A 175 6.87 -8.69 7.10
N ASP A 176 6.30 -9.09 8.22
CA ASP A 176 5.11 -8.51 8.85
C ASP A 176 5.40 -8.09 10.30
N SER A 177 5.81 -6.85 10.56
CA SER A 177 6.00 -5.71 9.69
C SER A 177 7.45 -5.20 9.71
N ILE A 178 7.82 -4.34 8.75
CA ILE A 178 9.14 -3.71 8.73
C ILE A 178 9.39 -2.84 9.96
N GLN A 179 8.34 -2.31 10.59
CA GLN A 179 8.44 -1.46 11.77
C GLN A 179 8.87 -2.23 13.02
N THR A 180 8.65 -3.53 13.09
CA THR A 180 9.04 -4.35 14.24
C THR A 180 10.47 -4.83 14.17
N LEU A 181 11.09 -4.83 12.96
CA LEU A 181 12.47 -5.24 12.80
C LEU A 181 13.44 -4.22 13.37
N TYR A 182 14.53 -4.74 13.92
CA TYR A 182 15.67 -3.95 14.35
C TYR A 182 16.99 -4.61 13.96
N THR A 183 18.03 -3.79 13.87
CA THR A 183 19.42 -4.24 13.72
C THR A 183 20.28 -3.61 14.80
N GLU A 184 21.22 -4.39 15.35
CA GLU A 184 22.16 -3.92 16.37
C GLU A 184 23.21 -2.94 15.81
N SER A 185 23.29 -2.80 14.48
CA SER A 185 24.22 -1.87 13.84
C SER A 185 23.87 -0.39 14.06
N VAL A 186 22.68 -0.12 14.60
CA VAL A 186 22.19 1.26 14.85
C VAL A 186 21.56 1.35 16.24
N GLU A 187 22.04 2.28 17.03
CA GLU A 187 21.51 2.57 18.38
C GLU A 187 20.25 3.46 18.31
N SER A 188 19.16 2.91 17.84
CA SER A 188 17.86 3.58 17.85
C SER A 188 16.76 2.58 18.15
N SER A 189 15.63 3.05 18.67
CA SER A 189 14.50 2.17 19.02
C SER A 189 13.92 1.47 17.80
N PRO A 190 13.47 0.20 17.92
CA PRO A 190 12.67 -0.45 16.89
C PRO A 190 11.51 0.44 16.42
N GLY A 191 11.21 0.44 15.12
CA GLY A 191 10.18 1.30 14.53
C GLY A 191 10.63 2.75 14.26
N SER A 192 11.81 3.17 14.74
CA SER A 192 12.36 4.48 14.36
C SER A 192 12.69 4.50 12.86
N VAL A 193 12.67 5.69 12.28
CA VAL A 193 12.97 5.90 10.86
C VAL A 193 14.36 5.35 10.48
N VAL A 194 15.32 5.50 11.37
CA VAL A 194 16.70 5.05 11.13
C VAL A 194 16.77 3.52 11.12
N GLN A 195 16.11 2.85 12.08
CA GLN A 195 16.02 1.39 12.10
C GLN A 195 15.32 0.83 10.87
N VAL A 196 14.15 1.37 10.54
CA VAL A 196 13.37 0.94 9.38
C VAL A 196 14.17 1.11 8.08
N ARG A 197 14.88 2.23 7.93
CA ARG A 197 15.76 2.48 6.79
C ARG A 197 16.92 1.49 6.71
N GLU A 198 17.62 1.27 7.83
CA GLU A 198 18.78 0.38 7.85
C GLU A 198 18.36 -1.09 7.63
N CYS A 199 17.28 -1.53 8.27
CA CYS A 199 16.72 -2.86 8.02
C CYS A 199 16.35 -3.05 6.55
N THR A 200 15.68 -2.05 5.94
CA THR A 200 15.31 -2.11 4.52
C THR A 200 16.54 -2.12 3.60
N ALA A 201 17.58 -1.36 3.92
CA ALA A 201 18.83 -1.37 3.14
C ALA A 201 19.54 -2.73 3.17
N ASN A 202 19.55 -3.41 4.33
CA ASN A 202 20.10 -4.76 4.46
C ASN A 202 19.26 -5.79 3.71
N LEU A 203 17.92 -5.72 3.81
CA LEU A 203 17.01 -6.59 3.06
C LEU A 203 17.14 -6.38 1.54
N LEU A 204 17.31 -5.14 1.08
CA LEU A 204 17.55 -4.85 -0.34
C LEU A 204 18.84 -5.50 -0.83
N ARG A 205 19.93 -5.40 -0.05
CA ARG A 205 21.19 -6.04 -0.38
C ARG A 205 21.04 -7.56 -0.43
N PHE A 206 20.39 -8.15 0.55
CA PHE A 206 20.10 -9.58 0.61
C PHE A 206 19.29 -10.03 -0.61
N ALA A 207 18.18 -9.38 -0.95
CA ALA A 207 17.35 -9.70 -2.11
C ALA A 207 18.17 -9.71 -3.42
N LYS A 208 18.99 -8.65 -3.64
CA LYS A 208 19.81 -8.53 -4.85
C LYS A 208 20.96 -9.54 -4.94
N GLN A 209 21.43 -10.07 -3.80
CA GLN A 209 22.51 -11.07 -3.76
C GLN A 209 22.00 -12.50 -3.91
N THR A 210 20.79 -12.77 -3.45
CA THR A 210 20.22 -14.12 -3.39
C THR A 210 19.16 -14.38 -4.45
N ASP A 211 18.72 -13.34 -5.17
CA ASP A 211 17.55 -13.34 -6.07
C ASP A 211 16.23 -13.71 -5.38
N ILE A 212 16.19 -13.72 -4.03
CA ILE A 212 14.98 -13.97 -3.27
C ILE A 212 14.13 -12.69 -3.24
N PRO A 213 12.91 -12.69 -3.79
CA PRO A 213 12.00 -11.57 -3.68
C PRO A 213 11.50 -11.41 -2.25
N ILE A 214 11.26 -10.15 -1.85
CA ILE A 214 10.83 -9.81 -0.50
C ILE A 214 9.55 -8.97 -0.56
N PHE A 215 8.56 -9.32 0.26
CA PHE A 215 7.44 -8.45 0.59
C PHE A 215 7.60 -7.86 1.98
N LEU A 216 7.46 -6.55 2.07
CA LEU A 216 7.45 -5.80 3.33
C LEU A 216 6.04 -5.28 3.58
N ILE A 217 5.49 -5.57 4.76
CA ILE A 217 4.28 -4.87 5.22
C ILE A 217 4.70 -3.60 5.95
N GLY A 218 4.07 -2.48 5.58
CA GLY A 218 4.22 -1.19 6.21
C GLY A 218 2.88 -0.59 6.65
N HIS A 219 2.86 0.11 7.80
CA HIS A 219 1.68 0.85 8.22
C HIS A 219 1.72 2.27 7.68
N ILE A 220 0.56 2.82 7.31
CA ILE A 220 0.41 4.22 6.91
C ILE A 220 0.09 5.05 8.15
N THR A 221 0.60 6.29 8.22
CA THR A 221 0.22 7.27 9.24
C THR A 221 -1.18 7.80 8.97
N LYS A 222 -1.83 8.40 10.00
CA LYS A 222 -3.18 8.99 9.91
C LYS A 222 -3.33 10.03 8.79
N ASP A 223 -2.25 10.58 8.30
CA ASP A 223 -2.22 11.57 7.20
C ASP A 223 -2.13 10.93 5.81
N GLY A 224 -2.36 9.61 5.69
CA GLY A 224 -2.33 8.89 4.42
C GLY A 224 -0.92 8.66 3.85
N THR A 225 0.13 9.01 4.60
CA THR A 225 1.52 8.71 4.25
C THR A 225 1.95 7.40 4.89
N ILE A 226 2.78 6.62 4.21
CA ILE A 226 3.32 5.37 4.79
C ILE A 226 4.10 5.72 6.05
N ALA A 227 3.72 5.07 7.18
CA ALA A 227 4.41 5.23 8.46
C ALA A 227 5.82 4.62 8.39
N GLY A 228 6.77 5.46 8.47
CA GLY A 228 8.11 5.22 8.06
C GLY A 228 8.27 5.91 6.69
N PRO A 229 9.27 6.74 6.58
CA PRO A 229 9.25 7.90 5.71
C PRO A 229 9.07 7.51 4.25
N LYS A 230 8.68 8.46 3.43
CA LYS A 230 8.81 8.46 1.95
C LYS A 230 10.17 7.90 1.47
N VAL A 231 11.14 7.78 2.37
CA VAL A 231 12.42 7.10 2.17
C VAL A 231 12.24 5.65 1.75
N LEU A 232 11.29 4.89 2.32
CA LEU A 232 11.07 3.49 1.91
C LEU A 232 10.55 3.39 0.47
N GLU A 233 9.68 4.30 0.05
CA GLU A 233 9.17 4.34 -1.33
C GLU A 233 10.31 4.49 -2.34
N HIS A 234 11.36 5.24 -1.99
CA HIS A 234 12.52 5.41 -2.87
C HIS A 234 13.45 4.20 -2.86
N MET A 235 13.50 3.45 -1.77
CA MET A 235 14.41 2.31 -1.60
C MET A 235 13.89 1.02 -2.24
N VAL A 236 12.58 0.79 -2.23
CA VAL A 236 11.96 -0.44 -2.75
C VAL A 236 11.70 -0.37 -4.26
N ASP A 237 11.51 -1.52 -4.89
CA ASP A 237 11.25 -1.61 -6.33
C ASP A 237 9.78 -1.34 -6.67
N SER A 238 8.86 -1.84 -5.85
CA SER A 238 7.43 -1.62 -6.01
C SER A 238 6.79 -1.17 -4.69
N VAL A 239 5.80 -0.28 -4.79
CA VAL A 239 4.96 0.18 -3.67
C VAL A 239 3.51 -0.08 -4.04
N LEU A 240 2.88 -0.93 -3.28
CA LEU A 240 1.47 -1.28 -3.37
C LEU A 240 0.74 -0.64 -2.21
N GLN A 241 -0.37 0.03 -2.48
CA GLN A 241 -1.21 0.65 -1.46
C GLN A 241 -2.55 -0.05 -1.38
N PHE A 242 -2.90 -0.51 -0.19
CA PHE A 242 -4.18 -1.13 0.09
C PHE A 242 -5.13 -0.07 0.63
N GLU A 243 -6.21 0.18 -0.09
CA GLU A 243 -7.21 1.21 0.19
C GLU A 243 -8.57 0.56 0.47
N GLY A 244 -9.44 1.27 1.16
CA GLY A 244 -10.81 0.88 1.42
C GLY A 244 -11.32 1.40 2.75
N ASP A 245 -12.62 1.54 2.87
CA ASP A 245 -13.28 1.85 4.12
C ASP A 245 -13.55 0.54 4.90
N ARG A 246 -13.42 0.58 6.22
CA ARG A 246 -13.72 -0.55 7.12
C ARG A 246 -15.19 -0.99 7.03
N HIS A 247 -16.06 -0.11 6.59
CA HIS A 247 -17.49 -0.37 6.43
C HIS A 247 -17.85 -0.98 5.07
N HIS A 248 -16.94 -0.97 4.10
CA HIS A 248 -17.18 -1.54 2.77
C HIS A 248 -16.58 -2.93 2.65
N ILE A 249 -17.25 -3.80 1.89
CA ILE A 249 -16.83 -5.18 1.64
C ILE A 249 -15.58 -5.22 0.76
N TYR A 250 -15.41 -4.20 -0.10
CA TYR A 250 -14.35 -4.18 -1.11
C TYR A 250 -13.08 -3.49 -0.63
N ARG A 251 -11.96 -3.97 -1.13
CA ARG A 251 -10.61 -3.45 -0.92
C ARG A 251 -9.94 -3.24 -2.27
N LEU A 252 -9.27 -2.11 -2.41
CA LEU A 252 -8.56 -1.74 -3.62
C LEU A 252 -7.05 -1.85 -3.36
N LEU A 253 -6.34 -2.48 -4.28
CA LEU A 253 -4.88 -2.57 -4.26
C LEU A 253 -4.34 -1.77 -5.43
N ARG A 254 -3.68 -0.63 -5.15
CA ARG A 254 -3.09 0.24 -6.17
C ARG A 254 -1.58 0.08 -6.24
N SER A 255 -1.05 0.13 -7.44
CA SER A 255 0.37 0.28 -7.67
C SER A 255 0.74 1.76 -7.64
N ILE A 256 1.42 2.20 -6.57
CA ILE A 256 1.90 3.60 -6.44
C ILE A 256 3.25 3.78 -7.12
N LYS A 257 4.07 2.74 -7.08
CA LYS A 257 5.37 2.66 -7.75
C LYS A 257 5.61 1.24 -8.23
N ASN A 258 6.09 1.09 -9.46
CA ASN A 258 6.50 -0.21 -9.99
C ASN A 258 7.64 -0.02 -11.00
N ARG A 259 8.84 -0.52 -10.69
CA ARG A 259 9.99 -0.46 -11.62
C ARG A 259 9.89 -1.47 -12.74
N PHE A 260 9.01 -2.46 -12.60
CA PHE A 260 8.89 -3.60 -13.50
C PHE A 260 7.60 -3.61 -14.31
N GLY A 261 6.73 -2.62 -14.12
CA GLY A 261 5.43 -2.56 -14.78
C GLY A 261 4.74 -1.22 -14.65
N SER A 262 3.48 -1.17 -15.08
CA SER A 262 2.64 0.01 -15.00
C SER A 262 2.28 0.34 -13.53
N THR A 263 2.19 1.62 -13.21
CA THR A 263 1.61 2.11 -11.96
C THR A 263 0.11 2.37 -12.07
N ASN A 264 -0.47 2.18 -13.25
CA ASN A 264 -1.89 2.42 -13.51
C ASN A 264 -2.74 1.15 -13.32
N GLU A 265 -2.24 0.16 -12.56
CA GLU A 265 -2.97 -1.08 -12.31
C GLU A 265 -3.72 -1.03 -10.99
N LEU A 266 -4.93 -1.57 -11.01
CA LEU A 266 -5.83 -1.67 -9.87
C LEU A 266 -6.26 -3.12 -9.67
N GLY A 267 -6.02 -3.65 -8.47
CA GLY A 267 -6.56 -4.91 -7.98
C GLY A 267 -7.78 -4.67 -7.10
N ILE A 268 -8.80 -5.50 -7.24
CA ILE A 268 -10.04 -5.39 -6.45
C ILE A 268 -10.32 -6.70 -5.74
N TYR A 269 -10.52 -6.60 -4.43
CA TYR A 269 -10.79 -7.73 -3.55
C TYR A 269 -12.09 -7.55 -2.79
N SER A 270 -12.78 -8.65 -2.54
CA SER A 270 -13.88 -8.73 -1.59
C SER A 270 -13.37 -9.31 -0.28
N MET A 271 -13.58 -8.62 0.84
CA MET A 271 -13.25 -9.12 2.18
C MET A 271 -14.36 -10.04 2.67
N GLN A 272 -14.03 -11.31 2.89
CA GLN A 272 -14.98 -12.32 3.37
C GLN A 272 -14.45 -13.01 4.64
N GLY A 273 -15.27 -13.85 5.27
CA GLY A 273 -14.88 -14.59 6.48
C GLY A 273 -13.68 -15.52 6.29
N ASN A 274 -13.50 -16.04 5.08
CA ASN A 274 -12.40 -16.92 4.66
C ASN A 274 -11.23 -16.18 3.97
N GLY A 275 -11.19 -14.84 4.02
CA GLY A 275 -10.09 -14.03 3.49
C GLY A 275 -10.49 -13.03 2.43
N LEU A 276 -9.50 -12.65 1.63
CA LEU A 276 -9.64 -11.72 0.51
C LEU A 276 -9.81 -12.51 -0.78
N LEU A 277 -10.94 -12.31 -1.44
CA LEU A 277 -11.23 -12.95 -2.73
C LEU A 277 -11.04 -11.95 -3.86
N PRO A 278 -10.22 -12.27 -4.87
CA PRO A 278 -10.09 -11.47 -6.08
C PRO A 278 -11.42 -11.30 -6.80
N VAL A 279 -11.76 -10.08 -7.22
CA VAL A 279 -13.00 -9.77 -7.94
C VAL A 279 -12.75 -9.84 -9.44
N ALA A 280 -13.27 -10.87 -10.09
CA ALA A 280 -13.06 -11.09 -11.53
C ALA A 280 -13.71 -9.99 -12.39
N ASN A 281 -14.94 -9.63 -12.06
CA ASN A 281 -15.70 -8.59 -12.75
C ASN A 281 -16.14 -7.48 -11.78
N PRO A 282 -15.37 -6.41 -11.63
CA PRO A 282 -15.73 -5.31 -10.75
C PRO A 282 -17.03 -4.61 -11.10
N SER A 283 -17.39 -4.60 -12.38
CA SER A 283 -18.63 -3.94 -12.83
C SER A 283 -19.89 -4.60 -12.26
N GLU A 284 -19.86 -5.92 -12.04
CA GLU A 284 -20.98 -6.64 -11.38
C GLU A 284 -21.18 -6.24 -9.93
N VAL A 285 -20.14 -5.73 -9.34
CA VAL A 285 -20.09 -5.32 -7.93
C VAL A 285 -20.46 -3.85 -7.74
N LEU A 286 -20.10 -3.03 -8.72
CA LEU A 286 -20.26 -1.57 -8.69
C LEU A 286 -21.54 -1.08 -9.34
N VAL A 287 -22.32 -1.99 -9.91
CA VAL A 287 -23.63 -1.74 -10.51
C VAL A 287 -24.65 -2.65 -9.84
N SER A 288 -25.66 -2.07 -9.24
CA SER A 288 -26.78 -2.81 -8.65
C SER A 288 -27.61 -3.44 -9.76
N ILE A 289 -27.55 -4.77 -9.89
CA ILE A 289 -28.42 -5.50 -10.81
C ILE A 289 -29.78 -5.61 -10.14
N GLY A 290 -30.55 -4.52 -10.15
CA GLY A 290 -31.94 -4.48 -9.66
C GLY A 290 -32.92 -4.62 -10.80
N SER A 291 -34.06 -5.29 -10.55
CA SER A 291 -35.13 -5.47 -11.51
C SER A 291 -36.03 -4.23 -11.64
N GLU A 292 -35.88 -3.22 -10.82
CA GLU A 292 -36.68 -2.03 -10.81
C GLU A 292 -35.84 -0.81 -11.20
N ALA A 293 -36.30 -0.07 -12.21
CA ALA A 293 -35.70 1.20 -12.58
C ALA A 293 -36.05 2.26 -11.50
N LEU A 294 -35.06 2.73 -10.77
CA LEU A 294 -35.19 3.73 -9.70
C LEU A 294 -34.84 5.12 -10.21
N SER A 295 -35.58 6.11 -9.77
CA SER A 295 -35.19 7.51 -10.00
C SER A 295 -33.92 7.84 -9.22
N GLY A 296 -33.08 8.71 -9.78
CA GLY A 296 -31.81 9.10 -9.14
C GLY A 296 -30.64 8.14 -9.33
N VAL A 297 -30.77 7.14 -10.17
CA VAL A 297 -29.70 6.16 -10.47
C VAL A 297 -29.27 6.29 -11.91
N ALA A 298 -27.96 6.32 -12.15
CA ALA A 298 -27.36 6.27 -13.49
C ALA A 298 -26.08 5.44 -13.47
N VAL A 299 -25.77 4.75 -14.56
CA VAL A 299 -24.54 3.98 -14.72
C VAL A 299 -23.56 4.76 -15.59
N ALA A 300 -22.33 4.91 -15.13
CA ALA A 300 -21.24 5.50 -15.87
C ALA A 300 -20.20 4.47 -16.27
N SER A 301 -19.54 4.69 -17.40
CA SER A 301 -18.30 4.02 -17.76
C SER A 301 -17.14 4.96 -17.45
N MET A 302 -16.14 4.44 -16.76
CA MET A 302 -14.90 5.14 -16.45
C MET A 302 -13.70 4.25 -16.67
N VAL A 303 -12.51 4.84 -16.69
CA VAL A 303 -11.26 4.08 -16.72
C VAL A 303 -10.45 4.46 -15.48
N ASP A 304 -10.13 3.48 -14.64
CA ASP A 304 -9.20 3.64 -13.52
C ASP A 304 -7.89 2.95 -13.88
N GLY A 305 -6.85 3.77 -14.12
CA GLY A 305 -5.62 3.27 -14.72
C GLY A 305 -5.82 2.82 -16.17
N ILE A 306 -5.73 1.51 -16.42
CA ILE A 306 -6.05 0.91 -17.72
C ILE A 306 -7.32 0.04 -17.66
N ARG A 307 -7.99 -0.02 -16.52
CA ARG A 307 -9.15 -0.89 -16.29
C ARG A 307 -10.46 -0.15 -16.58
N PRO A 308 -11.25 -0.56 -17.57
CA PRO A 308 -12.58 -0.04 -17.75
C PRO A 308 -13.50 -0.58 -16.64
N LEU A 309 -14.26 0.31 -16.05
CA LEU A 309 -15.21 0.01 -14.96
C LEU A 309 -16.56 0.61 -15.28
N LEU A 310 -17.62 -0.13 -15.01
CA LEU A 310 -18.96 0.42 -14.88
C LEU A 310 -19.20 0.74 -13.40
N ILE A 311 -19.74 1.92 -13.13
CA ILE A 311 -20.01 2.39 -11.79
C ILE A 311 -21.39 3.03 -11.70
N GLU A 312 -22.09 2.71 -10.65
CA GLU A 312 -23.40 3.28 -10.38
C GLU A 312 -23.26 4.59 -9.61
N VAL A 313 -23.93 5.61 -10.10
CA VAL A 313 -24.06 6.94 -9.50
C VAL A 313 -25.48 7.07 -8.96
N GLN A 314 -25.59 7.35 -7.67
CA GLN A 314 -26.87 7.51 -6.99
C GLN A 314 -27.00 8.97 -6.53
N ALA A 315 -28.10 9.61 -6.85
CA ALA A 315 -28.40 10.97 -6.41
C ALA A 315 -29.79 11.05 -5.75
N LEU A 316 -29.87 11.83 -4.68
CA LEU A 316 -31.14 12.20 -4.05
C LEU A 316 -31.28 13.71 -4.06
N VAL A 317 -32.36 14.20 -4.67
CA VAL A 317 -32.68 15.61 -4.73
C VAL A 317 -34.02 15.86 -4.03
N SER A 318 -34.00 16.73 -3.02
CA SER A 318 -35.21 17.09 -2.27
C SER A 318 -35.35 18.61 -2.09
N SER A 319 -36.50 19.09 -1.66
CA SER A 319 -36.64 20.49 -1.28
C SER A 319 -35.88 20.75 0.02
N ALA A 320 -35.13 21.86 0.07
CA ALA A 320 -34.37 22.22 1.25
C ALA A 320 -35.28 22.41 2.46
N ALA A 321 -35.17 21.54 3.46
CA ALA A 321 -36.05 21.55 4.65
C ALA A 321 -35.66 22.66 5.64
N TYR A 322 -34.41 23.11 5.65
CA TYR A 322 -33.86 24.05 6.65
C TYR A 322 -33.48 25.42 6.07
N GLY A 323 -34.06 25.80 4.94
CA GLY A 323 -33.83 27.12 4.32
C GLY A 323 -32.48 27.32 3.64
N THR A 324 -31.42 26.55 4.03
CA THR A 324 -30.13 26.56 3.37
C THR A 324 -29.91 25.21 2.70
N PRO A 325 -29.75 25.18 1.36
CA PRO A 325 -29.53 23.92 0.63
C PRO A 325 -28.29 23.17 1.09
N GLN A 326 -28.45 21.88 1.41
CA GLN A 326 -27.37 20.99 1.76
C GLN A 326 -26.87 20.27 0.53
N ARG A 327 -25.52 20.15 0.42
CA ARG A 327 -24.86 19.45 -0.68
C ARG A 327 -23.78 18.57 -0.12
N SER A 328 -23.90 17.27 -0.32
CA SER A 328 -22.99 16.26 0.17
C SER A 328 -22.71 15.24 -0.91
N SER A 329 -21.49 14.70 -0.93
CA SER A 329 -21.14 13.62 -1.83
C SER A 329 -20.21 12.61 -1.14
N THR A 330 -20.39 11.34 -1.48
CA THR A 330 -19.50 10.23 -1.13
C THR A 330 -18.89 9.71 -2.43
N GLY A 331 -17.54 9.64 -2.45
CA GLY A 331 -16.83 9.16 -3.63
C GLY A 331 -16.67 10.17 -4.78
N PHE A 332 -17.22 11.38 -4.66
CA PHE A 332 -17.13 12.43 -5.67
C PHE A 332 -16.78 13.79 -5.04
N ASP A 333 -16.04 14.64 -5.74
CA ASP A 333 -15.62 15.94 -5.21
C ASP A 333 -16.80 16.92 -5.08
N VAL A 334 -17.02 17.46 -3.88
CA VAL A 334 -18.15 18.38 -3.59
C VAL A 334 -18.02 19.68 -4.38
N LYS A 335 -16.80 20.18 -4.65
CA LYS A 335 -16.63 21.42 -5.43
C LYS A 335 -17.04 21.18 -6.89
N ARG A 336 -16.71 20.00 -7.43
CA ARG A 336 -17.13 19.59 -8.76
C ARG A 336 -18.63 19.40 -8.86
N LEU A 337 -19.25 18.76 -7.84
CA LEU A 337 -20.70 18.67 -7.73
C LEU A 337 -21.35 20.06 -7.79
N ASN A 338 -20.86 21.02 -7.00
CA ASN A 338 -21.38 22.39 -7.01
C ASN A 338 -21.23 23.08 -8.36
N MET A 339 -20.14 22.83 -9.07
CA MET A 339 -19.92 23.33 -10.43
C MET A 339 -20.94 22.75 -11.42
N LEU A 340 -21.19 21.45 -11.39
CA LEU A 340 -22.19 20.78 -12.24
C LEU A 340 -23.60 21.33 -11.95
N LEU A 341 -23.98 21.49 -10.70
CA LEU A 341 -25.25 22.06 -10.30
C LEU A 341 -25.43 23.50 -10.85
N ALA A 342 -24.38 24.32 -10.77
CA ALA A 342 -24.41 25.68 -11.33
C ALA A 342 -24.58 25.70 -12.86
N VAL A 343 -23.95 24.74 -13.56
CA VAL A 343 -24.09 24.57 -15.02
C VAL A 343 -25.55 24.15 -15.37
N LEU A 344 -26.05 23.12 -14.68
CA LEU A 344 -27.43 22.64 -14.89
C LEU A 344 -28.47 23.75 -14.65
N GLU A 345 -28.27 24.56 -13.64
CA GLU A 345 -29.16 25.67 -13.35
C GLU A 345 -29.05 26.80 -14.37
N LYS A 346 -27.82 27.30 -14.61
CA LYS A 346 -27.62 28.50 -15.43
C LYS A 346 -27.77 28.25 -16.93
N ARG A 347 -27.37 27.07 -17.42
CA ARG A 347 -27.34 26.76 -18.86
C ARG A 347 -28.51 25.90 -19.29
N CYS A 348 -28.95 24.99 -18.46
CA CYS A 348 -30.02 24.05 -18.79
C CYS A 348 -31.39 24.45 -18.21
N GLY A 349 -31.43 25.46 -17.33
CA GLY A 349 -32.67 26.02 -16.81
C GLY A 349 -33.34 25.23 -15.66
N PHE A 350 -32.63 24.26 -15.10
CA PHE A 350 -33.16 23.49 -13.96
C PHE A 350 -33.12 24.31 -12.66
N ARG A 351 -34.15 24.20 -11.83
CA ARG A 351 -34.23 24.93 -10.55
C ARG A 351 -33.65 24.09 -9.42
N LEU A 352 -32.34 24.17 -9.22
CA LEU A 352 -31.57 23.38 -8.24
C LEU A 352 -31.03 24.21 -7.07
N ALA A 353 -31.06 25.55 -7.16
CA ALA A 353 -30.50 26.44 -6.14
C ALA A 353 -31.09 26.22 -4.74
N ALA A 354 -32.40 25.93 -4.66
CA ALA A 354 -33.12 25.73 -3.41
C ALA A 354 -33.35 24.24 -3.07
N LYS A 355 -32.57 23.35 -3.64
CA LYS A 355 -32.69 21.91 -3.43
C LYS A 355 -31.50 21.37 -2.63
N ASP A 356 -31.79 20.44 -1.73
CA ASP A 356 -30.78 19.56 -1.13
C ASP A 356 -30.37 18.53 -2.16
N VAL A 357 -29.05 18.27 -2.27
CA VAL A 357 -28.49 17.30 -3.21
C VAL A 357 -27.49 16.41 -2.49
N PHE A 358 -27.77 15.11 -2.47
CA PHE A 358 -26.93 14.09 -1.92
C PHE A 358 -26.48 13.17 -3.07
N LEU A 359 -25.17 12.94 -3.19
CA LEU A 359 -24.58 12.11 -4.23
C LEU A 359 -23.79 10.99 -3.59
N ASN A 360 -23.94 9.77 -4.11
CA ASN A 360 -23.18 8.61 -3.68
C ASN A 360 -22.65 7.84 -4.91
N ILE A 361 -21.37 7.50 -4.88
CA ILE A 361 -20.76 6.57 -5.85
C ILE A 361 -20.79 5.18 -5.22
N ALA A 362 -21.34 4.21 -5.92
CA ALA A 362 -21.44 2.84 -5.45
C ALA A 362 -20.06 2.25 -5.12
N GLY A 363 -20.00 1.37 -4.13
CA GLY A 363 -18.76 0.75 -3.66
C GLY A 363 -17.83 1.66 -2.86
N GLY A 364 -18.17 2.94 -2.64
CA GLY A 364 -17.34 3.89 -1.88
C GLY A 364 -16.02 4.27 -2.55
N ILE A 365 -15.91 4.03 -3.85
CA ILE A 365 -14.72 4.35 -4.63
C ILE A 365 -14.68 5.87 -4.87
N LYS A 366 -13.52 6.47 -4.63
CA LYS A 366 -13.29 7.87 -5.00
C LYS A 366 -13.03 7.97 -6.50
N VAL A 367 -13.85 8.76 -7.20
CA VAL A 367 -13.76 8.94 -8.66
C VAL A 367 -13.43 10.39 -8.98
N ASP A 368 -12.30 10.58 -9.66
CA ASP A 368 -11.84 11.88 -10.13
C ASP A 368 -11.96 12.01 -11.67
N ASP A 369 -12.37 10.93 -12.38
CA ASP A 369 -12.54 10.90 -13.84
C ASP A 369 -13.70 11.77 -14.31
N PRO A 370 -13.48 12.73 -15.24
CA PRO A 370 -14.56 13.53 -15.86
C PRO A 370 -15.62 12.73 -16.63
N ALA A 371 -15.30 11.51 -17.04
CA ALA A 371 -16.22 10.67 -17.80
C ALA A 371 -17.55 10.40 -17.07
N ILE A 372 -17.55 10.45 -15.72
CA ILE A 372 -18.78 10.22 -14.95
C ILE A 372 -19.68 11.46 -14.80
N ASP A 373 -19.24 12.67 -15.21
CA ASP A 373 -20.01 13.90 -15.01
C ASP A 373 -21.40 13.86 -15.65
N LEU A 374 -21.52 13.22 -16.82
CA LEU A 374 -22.80 13.05 -17.47
C LEU A 374 -23.75 12.18 -16.63
N ALA A 375 -23.26 11.06 -16.10
CA ALA A 375 -24.06 10.19 -15.25
C ALA A 375 -24.43 10.88 -13.93
N VAL A 376 -23.54 11.69 -13.33
CA VAL A 376 -23.85 12.52 -12.17
C VAL A 376 -24.97 13.51 -12.48
N ALA A 377 -24.88 14.21 -13.61
CA ALA A 377 -25.94 15.15 -14.05
C ALA A 377 -27.26 14.41 -14.28
N MET A 378 -27.23 13.27 -14.98
CA MET A 378 -28.42 12.47 -15.26
C MET A 378 -29.06 11.92 -13.99
N ALA A 379 -28.28 11.39 -13.04
CA ALA A 379 -28.80 10.93 -11.75
C ALA A 379 -29.50 12.07 -10.96
N ILE A 380 -28.88 13.26 -10.92
CA ILE A 380 -29.44 14.44 -10.27
C ILE A 380 -30.76 14.84 -10.95
N LEU A 381 -30.80 14.90 -12.28
CA LEU A 381 -32.02 15.30 -13.03
C LEU A 381 -33.13 14.26 -12.89
N SER A 382 -32.77 12.97 -12.95
CA SER A 382 -33.69 11.86 -12.72
C SER A 382 -34.34 11.94 -11.33
N SER A 383 -33.54 12.14 -10.28
CA SER A 383 -34.06 12.32 -8.92
C SER A 383 -34.88 13.57 -8.77
N ASN A 384 -34.50 14.70 -9.40
CA ASN A 384 -35.27 15.96 -9.33
C ASN A 384 -36.61 15.86 -10.03
N ALA A 385 -36.72 15.07 -11.10
CA ALA A 385 -37.94 14.86 -11.86
C ALA A 385 -38.74 13.64 -11.35
N ASP A 386 -38.17 12.85 -10.45
CA ASP A 386 -38.69 11.55 -9.97
C ASP A 386 -39.02 10.59 -11.14
N LEU A 387 -38.13 10.54 -12.12
CA LEU A 387 -38.23 9.69 -13.31
C LEU A 387 -37.00 8.78 -13.38
N ALA A 388 -37.24 7.47 -13.49
CA ALA A 388 -36.17 6.52 -13.76
C ALA A 388 -35.58 6.75 -15.15
N ILE A 389 -34.29 6.38 -15.30
CA ILE A 389 -33.57 6.41 -16.59
C ILE A 389 -33.37 4.96 -17.01
N ASP A 390 -33.72 4.65 -18.25
CA ASP A 390 -33.52 3.33 -18.88
C ASP A 390 -32.09 3.22 -19.43
#